data_ff9c954d152aa31f77a277f6c011d2bf
#
_entry.id   ff9c954d152aa31f77a277f6c011d2bf
#
_cell.length_a   1.000
_cell.length_b   1.000
_cell.length_c   1.000
_cell.angle_alpha   90.00
_cell.angle_beta   90.00
_cell.angle_gamma   90.00
#
_symmetry.space_group_name_H-M   'P 1'
#
loop_
_entity.id
_entity.type
_entity.pdbx_description
1 polymer ?
#
loop_
_entity_poly.entity_id
_entity_poly.type
_entity_poly.pdbx_seq_one_letter_code
_entity_poly.pdbx_strand_id
1 'polypeptide(L)'
;MSTKAYYPISEIGKDKVGFSTTRSIIEGAFYGNNVVKVNTLREAYELAKNSPGTIVTDMPVYKAEEQGLERDSKVLLFNDGAVTGRYAQARRIKGEPGVDSVKLDKVVLDAVYETRWKTMYHAEVFIGLDPEFMVKAHLLIPEGEENIMYNWMLNFQYMSDEYVRMYGASKPVGDGNEADIYIFSDPQWIPQERPDVDYSCLSDPLTLCYFDTNANCAAILGMRYFGEHKKGTLTMAWAIANRNGYASCHGGQKEYLLADGSKFVASVYGLSGSGKSTLTHAKHNGKYEIKVLHDDAFIINTDTCASIALEPSYFDKTADYPTGCADNKFLLTAQNVSATLDEDGKVQLVTEDIRNGNGRAIKSKLWSPNRVDKIDAPVNAIFWIMKDPTIPPVVKLKGAALASVMGATLATKTSTAERVAAGTDMNALRIVPYANPFRTYPLVNDYEKFKKLVEEKDVDCYIINTGDFMGKKVKPADTLGVLEAIVEKKAEFTQWGPFSDIEIMDWEGFTPDLNDADYVAALKNAMQNRVDAVEGFNTKKAGYDALPEEALAALKKIVEEAATL
;
A
#
# COMPACT_ATOMS: atom_id res chain seq x y z
N MET A 1 -0.61 -31.24 8.86
CA MET A 1 -0.33 -30.85 7.45
C MET A 1 -0.72 -32.00 6.55
N SER A 2 -1.44 -31.72 5.47
CA SER A 2 -1.86 -32.75 4.51
C SER A 2 -1.32 -32.42 3.12
N THR A 3 -0.62 -33.36 2.51
CA THR A 3 -0.30 -33.30 1.07
C THR A 3 -1.46 -33.90 0.29
N LYS A 4 -1.84 -33.29 -0.83
CA LYS A 4 -2.77 -33.87 -1.78
C LYS A 4 -2.00 -34.57 -2.90
N ALA A 5 -2.24 -35.84 -3.10
CA ALA A 5 -1.73 -36.59 -4.24
C ALA A 5 -2.64 -36.50 -5.48
N TYR A 6 -3.84 -35.95 -5.33
CA TYR A 6 -4.86 -35.85 -6.38
C TYR A 6 -5.69 -34.60 -6.20
N TYR A 7 -5.95 -33.90 -7.30
CA TYR A 7 -6.83 -32.76 -7.39
C TYR A 7 -7.99 -33.07 -8.34
N PRO A 8 -9.25 -32.97 -7.90
CA PRO A 8 -10.38 -33.13 -8.81
C PRO A 8 -10.42 -31.95 -9.78
N ILE A 9 -10.97 -32.17 -10.96
CA ILE A 9 -11.08 -31.15 -12.00
C ILE A 9 -11.84 -29.89 -11.53
N SER A 10 -12.72 -30.05 -10.55
CA SER A 10 -13.44 -28.94 -9.91
C SER A 10 -12.56 -28.00 -9.08
N GLU A 11 -11.32 -28.40 -8.77
CA GLU A 11 -10.33 -27.60 -8.06
C GLU A 11 -9.27 -27.00 -8.99
N ILE A 12 -9.21 -27.45 -10.24
CA ILE A 12 -8.19 -27.06 -11.21
C ILE A 12 -8.80 -26.13 -12.26
N GLY A 13 -8.19 -24.96 -12.47
CA GLY A 13 -8.57 -24.04 -13.54
C GLY A 13 -10.04 -23.64 -13.56
N LYS A 14 -10.68 -23.61 -12.38
CA LYS A 14 -12.10 -23.25 -12.24
C LYS A 14 -12.38 -21.76 -12.45
N ASP A 15 -11.33 -20.95 -12.41
CA ASP A 15 -11.42 -19.52 -12.59
C ASP A 15 -11.70 -19.15 -14.05
N LYS A 16 -12.50 -18.10 -14.25
CA LYS A 16 -12.98 -17.68 -15.57
C LYS A 16 -12.08 -16.67 -16.28
N VAL A 17 -10.83 -16.51 -15.86
CA VAL A 17 -9.87 -15.67 -16.57
C VAL A 17 -9.49 -16.25 -17.91
N GLY A 18 -9.21 -15.38 -18.88
CA GLY A 18 -8.66 -15.78 -20.16
C GLY A 18 -7.31 -16.49 -20.01
N PHE A 19 -6.96 -17.32 -21.00
CA PHE A 19 -5.68 -18.03 -21.00
C PHE A 19 -4.51 -17.07 -20.87
N SER A 20 -3.63 -17.34 -19.91
CA SER A 20 -2.35 -16.67 -19.73
C SER A 20 -1.25 -17.72 -19.49
N THR A 21 -0.16 -17.62 -20.25
CA THR A 21 1.02 -18.48 -20.06
C THR A 21 1.57 -18.32 -18.65
N THR A 22 1.72 -17.07 -18.18
CA THR A 22 2.19 -16.78 -16.82
C THR A 22 1.30 -17.43 -15.77
N ARG A 23 -0.03 -17.29 -15.91
CA ARG A 23 -1.00 -17.90 -14.99
C ARG A 23 -0.88 -19.43 -15.00
N SER A 24 -0.79 -20.05 -16.17
CA SER A 24 -0.68 -21.50 -16.29
C SER A 24 0.58 -22.05 -15.62
N ILE A 25 1.70 -21.33 -15.73
CA ILE A 25 2.96 -21.72 -15.08
C ILE A 25 2.81 -21.61 -13.55
N ILE A 26 2.36 -20.46 -13.07
CA ILE A 26 2.27 -20.15 -11.64
C ILE A 26 1.22 -21.04 -10.97
N GLU A 27 -0.01 -21.05 -11.47
CA GLU A 27 -1.09 -21.85 -10.88
C GLU A 27 -0.78 -23.35 -10.93
N GLY A 28 -0.17 -23.82 -12.02
CA GLY A 28 0.24 -25.22 -12.15
C GLY A 28 1.18 -25.68 -11.04
N ALA A 29 2.03 -24.79 -10.50
CA ALA A 29 2.92 -25.13 -9.39
C ALA A 29 2.19 -25.49 -8.09
N PHE A 30 0.98 -24.97 -7.87
CA PHE A 30 0.17 -25.25 -6.68
C PHE A 30 -0.43 -26.65 -6.64
N TYR A 31 -0.45 -27.36 -7.77
CA TYR A 31 -1.01 -28.71 -7.90
C TYR A 31 0.07 -29.79 -7.88
N GLY A 32 1.31 -29.44 -7.58
CA GLY A 32 2.41 -30.39 -7.45
C GLY A 32 2.23 -31.34 -6.25
N ASN A 33 2.74 -32.56 -6.37
CA ASN A 33 2.71 -33.55 -5.29
C ASN A 33 3.70 -33.23 -4.14
N ASN A 34 4.57 -32.23 -4.33
CA ASN A 34 5.47 -31.70 -3.33
C ASN A 34 4.86 -30.52 -2.53
N VAL A 35 3.58 -30.21 -2.75
CA VAL A 35 2.88 -29.09 -2.10
C VAL A 35 2.17 -29.57 -0.83
N VAL A 36 2.46 -28.89 0.27
CA VAL A 36 1.83 -29.10 1.58
C VAL A 36 0.92 -27.90 1.88
N LYS A 37 -0.37 -28.15 2.04
CA LYS A 37 -1.32 -27.09 2.40
C LYS A 37 -1.22 -26.77 3.89
N VAL A 38 -1.06 -25.48 4.21
CA VAL A 38 -1.10 -24.93 5.57
C VAL A 38 -2.47 -24.28 5.74
N ASN A 39 -3.30 -24.85 6.61
CA ASN A 39 -4.71 -24.48 6.70
C ASN A 39 -5.00 -23.45 7.79
N THR A 40 -4.14 -23.36 8.80
CA THR A 40 -4.38 -22.52 9.98
C THR A 40 -3.17 -21.66 10.30
N LEU A 41 -3.43 -20.53 10.96
CA LEU A 41 -2.38 -19.64 11.44
C LEU A 41 -1.51 -20.33 12.50
N ARG A 42 -2.06 -21.28 13.28
CA ARG A 42 -1.33 -22.09 14.26
C ARG A 42 -0.30 -23.02 13.60
N GLU A 43 -0.69 -23.69 12.52
CA GLU A 43 0.26 -24.50 11.72
C GLU A 43 1.37 -23.62 11.15
N ALA A 44 1.04 -22.45 10.60
CA ALA A 44 2.02 -21.51 10.08
C ALA A 44 2.97 -21.00 11.17
N TYR A 45 2.47 -20.73 12.39
CA TYR A 45 3.29 -20.33 13.52
C TYR A 45 4.30 -21.41 13.92
N GLU A 46 3.87 -22.67 14.02
CA GLU A 46 4.75 -23.79 14.39
C GLU A 46 5.84 -24.04 13.33
N LEU A 47 5.52 -23.85 12.06
CA LEU A 47 6.50 -23.90 10.99
C LEU A 47 7.48 -22.72 11.07
N ALA A 48 6.97 -21.50 11.22
CA ALA A 48 7.78 -20.29 11.27
C ALA A 48 8.72 -20.26 12.50
N LYS A 49 8.26 -20.76 13.63
CA LYS A 49 9.05 -20.89 14.86
C LYS A 49 10.32 -21.72 14.66
N ASN A 50 10.25 -22.70 13.77
CA ASN A 50 11.36 -23.61 13.44
C ASN A 50 12.08 -23.22 12.14
N SER A 51 11.65 -22.18 11.45
CA SER A 51 12.26 -21.72 10.20
C SER A 51 13.65 -21.12 10.45
N PRO A 52 14.61 -21.32 9.53
CA PRO A 52 15.96 -20.80 9.68
C PRO A 52 15.98 -19.29 9.90
N GLY A 53 16.81 -18.84 10.85
CA GLY A 53 16.97 -17.43 11.20
C GLY A 53 15.86 -16.82 12.04
N THR A 54 14.89 -17.61 12.49
CA THR A 54 13.85 -17.17 13.42
C THR A 54 14.34 -17.24 14.86
N ILE A 55 14.10 -16.17 15.62
CA ILE A 55 14.29 -16.11 17.08
C ILE A 55 12.92 -16.10 17.73
N VAL A 56 12.67 -17.04 18.62
CA VAL A 56 11.48 -17.03 19.47
C VAL A 56 11.78 -16.17 20.69
N THR A 57 11.06 -15.05 20.84
CA THR A 57 11.20 -14.20 22.04
C THR A 57 10.41 -14.75 23.21
N ASP A 58 10.64 -14.23 24.42
CA ASP A 58 9.79 -14.52 25.58
C ASP A 58 8.58 -13.57 25.68
N MET A 59 8.47 -12.61 24.76
CA MET A 59 7.33 -11.69 24.69
C MET A 59 6.06 -12.42 24.25
N PRO A 60 5.00 -12.45 25.09
CA PRO A 60 3.76 -13.11 24.68
C PRO A 60 3.04 -12.30 23.60
N VAL A 61 2.40 -12.99 22.66
CA VAL A 61 1.43 -12.34 21.76
C VAL A 61 0.21 -11.92 22.57
N TYR A 62 -0.13 -10.63 22.51
CA TYR A 62 -1.26 -10.08 23.25
C TYR A 62 -2.58 -10.64 22.70
N LYS A 63 -3.36 -11.29 23.59
CA LYS A 63 -4.63 -11.94 23.24
C LYS A 63 -4.48 -12.88 22.03
N ALA A 64 -3.54 -13.77 22.09
CA ALA A 64 -3.15 -14.66 20.99
C ALA A 64 -4.34 -15.41 20.37
N GLU A 65 -5.28 -15.89 21.20
CA GLU A 65 -6.47 -16.63 20.74
C GLU A 65 -7.40 -15.76 19.86
N GLU A 66 -7.53 -14.45 20.16
CA GLU A 66 -8.26 -13.49 19.32
C GLU A 66 -7.55 -13.22 17.97
N GLN A 67 -6.26 -13.57 17.87
CA GLN A 67 -5.46 -13.50 16.64
C GLN A 67 -5.42 -14.84 15.89
N GLY A 68 -6.09 -15.88 16.36
CA GLY A 68 -6.07 -17.22 15.78
C GLY A 68 -4.84 -18.07 16.15
N LEU A 69 -4.12 -17.68 17.21
CA LEU A 69 -2.93 -18.36 17.71
C LEU A 69 -3.21 -19.12 19.02
N GLU A 70 -2.28 -19.97 19.43
CA GLU A 70 -2.34 -20.58 20.75
C GLU A 70 -2.03 -19.55 21.85
N ARG A 71 -2.61 -19.76 23.04
CA ARG A 71 -2.54 -18.83 24.18
C ARG A 71 -1.12 -18.47 24.61
N ASP A 72 -0.19 -19.41 24.45
CA ASP A 72 1.21 -19.28 24.84
C ASP A 72 2.15 -18.84 23.71
N SER A 73 1.58 -18.50 22.55
CA SER A 73 2.35 -18.03 21.40
C SER A 73 3.18 -16.80 21.74
N LYS A 74 4.40 -16.76 21.19
CA LYS A 74 5.38 -15.70 21.40
C LYS A 74 5.56 -14.86 20.14
N VAL A 75 5.98 -13.62 20.32
CA VAL A 75 6.41 -12.77 19.23
C VAL A 75 7.65 -13.38 18.58
N LEU A 76 7.63 -13.56 17.25
CA LEU A 76 8.76 -14.07 16.50
C LEU A 76 9.56 -12.91 15.88
N LEU A 77 10.88 -13.05 15.91
CA LEU A 77 11.80 -12.14 15.25
C LEU A 77 12.57 -12.89 14.17
N PHE A 78 12.68 -12.31 12.98
CA PHE A 78 13.55 -12.82 11.94
C PHE A 78 14.17 -11.69 11.09
N ASN A 79 15.35 -11.98 10.56
CA ASN A 79 16.12 -11.03 9.76
C ASN A 79 16.23 -11.55 8.33
N ASP A 80 15.63 -10.86 7.39
CA ASP A 80 15.63 -11.20 5.97
C ASP A 80 16.80 -10.57 5.20
N GLY A 81 17.56 -9.65 5.83
CA GLY A 81 18.66 -8.94 5.22
C GLY A 81 18.23 -7.90 4.18
N ALA A 82 16.95 -7.57 4.14
CA ALA A 82 16.37 -6.72 3.11
C ALA A 82 16.97 -5.31 3.06
N VAL A 83 16.93 -4.74 1.85
CA VAL A 83 17.18 -3.32 1.59
C VAL A 83 15.99 -2.79 0.78
N THR A 84 15.04 -2.17 1.46
CA THR A 84 13.70 -1.84 0.92
C THR A 84 13.71 -1.05 -0.40
N GLY A 85 14.57 -0.04 -0.54
CA GLY A 85 14.62 0.78 -1.76
C GLY A 85 15.17 0.06 -3.00
N ARG A 86 15.84 -1.08 -2.82
CA ARG A 86 16.45 -1.84 -3.92
C ARG A 86 15.43 -2.62 -4.73
N TYR A 87 14.40 -3.12 -4.09
CA TYR A 87 13.47 -4.08 -4.69
C TYR A 87 12.39 -3.43 -5.58
N ALA A 88 12.13 -2.15 -5.44
CA ALA A 88 11.22 -1.44 -6.35
C ALA A 88 11.67 -1.53 -7.83
N GLN A 89 12.97 -1.70 -8.08
CA GLN A 89 13.53 -1.86 -9.42
C GLN A 89 13.35 -3.28 -9.99
N ALA A 90 13.03 -4.25 -9.17
CA ALA A 90 12.80 -5.64 -9.59
C ALA A 90 11.39 -5.88 -10.17
N ARG A 91 10.48 -4.90 -10.05
CA ARG A 91 9.11 -5.04 -10.52
C ARG A 91 9.02 -5.00 -12.04
N ARG A 92 8.28 -5.96 -12.60
CA ARG A 92 7.91 -6.07 -14.01
C ARG A 92 6.42 -6.34 -14.12
N ILE A 93 5.74 -5.59 -14.95
CA ILE A 93 4.30 -5.69 -15.16
C ILE A 93 4.07 -6.18 -16.57
N LYS A 94 3.38 -7.31 -16.72
CA LYS A 94 3.03 -7.87 -18.03
C LYS A 94 2.14 -6.91 -18.79
N GLY A 95 2.52 -6.63 -20.04
CA GLY A 95 1.80 -5.68 -20.90
C GLY A 95 2.28 -4.23 -20.78
N GLU A 96 3.17 -3.92 -19.83
CA GLU A 96 3.80 -2.61 -19.78
C GLU A 96 4.84 -2.48 -20.91
N PRO A 97 4.88 -1.35 -21.65
CA PRO A 97 5.86 -1.14 -22.72
C PRO A 97 7.30 -1.33 -22.22
N GLY A 98 8.08 -2.12 -22.96
CA GLY A 98 9.46 -2.45 -22.61
C GLY A 98 9.62 -3.71 -21.74
N VAL A 99 8.53 -4.34 -21.32
CA VAL A 99 8.55 -5.62 -20.60
C VAL A 99 8.42 -6.79 -21.60
N ASP A 100 9.47 -7.58 -21.72
CA ASP A 100 9.48 -8.81 -22.55
C ASP A 100 8.87 -9.97 -21.77
N SER A 101 7.57 -10.13 -21.89
CA SER A 101 6.83 -11.18 -21.17
C SER A 101 7.23 -12.60 -21.59
N VAL A 102 7.67 -12.82 -22.82
CA VAL A 102 8.09 -14.15 -23.29
C VAL A 102 9.35 -14.59 -22.57
N LYS A 103 10.32 -13.68 -22.41
CA LYS A 103 11.54 -13.97 -21.65
C LYS A 103 11.24 -14.17 -20.16
N LEU A 104 10.41 -13.31 -19.57
CA LEU A 104 10.06 -13.40 -18.15
C LEU A 104 9.24 -14.66 -17.85
N ASP A 105 8.32 -15.08 -18.71
CA ASP A 105 7.58 -16.35 -18.56
C ASP A 105 8.54 -17.54 -18.53
N LYS A 106 9.63 -17.54 -19.33
CA LYS A 106 10.67 -18.59 -19.28
C LYS A 106 11.45 -18.56 -17.97
N VAL A 107 11.79 -17.38 -17.45
CA VAL A 107 12.46 -17.24 -16.15
C VAL A 107 11.58 -17.81 -15.03
N VAL A 108 10.27 -17.50 -15.03
CA VAL A 108 9.33 -18.02 -14.03
C VAL A 108 9.16 -19.54 -14.18
N LEU A 109 9.07 -20.06 -15.42
CA LEU A 109 8.98 -21.49 -15.67
C LEU A 109 10.19 -22.23 -15.14
N ASP A 110 11.39 -21.68 -15.33
CA ASP A 110 12.63 -22.25 -14.82
C ASP A 110 12.65 -22.26 -13.29
N ALA A 111 12.26 -21.15 -12.65
CA ALA A 111 12.15 -21.09 -11.21
C ALA A 111 11.15 -22.11 -10.63
N VAL A 112 9.97 -22.24 -11.25
CA VAL A 112 8.97 -23.26 -10.86
C VAL A 112 9.54 -24.67 -11.02
N TYR A 113 10.25 -24.94 -12.11
CA TYR A 113 10.87 -26.25 -12.35
C TYR A 113 11.92 -26.60 -11.29
N GLU A 114 12.72 -25.61 -10.83
CA GLU A 114 13.75 -25.82 -9.79
C GLU A 114 13.14 -26.15 -8.41
N THR A 115 11.91 -25.73 -8.14
CA THR A 115 11.25 -26.04 -6.86
C THR A 115 10.62 -27.44 -6.80
N ARG A 116 10.61 -28.21 -7.89
CA ARG A 116 9.96 -29.55 -7.96
C ARG A 116 10.46 -30.58 -6.94
N TRP A 117 11.66 -30.39 -6.41
CA TRP A 117 12.27 -31.26 -5.41
C TRP A 117 12.25 -30.70 -4.00
N LYS A 118 11.77 -29.46 -3.83
CA LYS A 118 11.61 -28.82 -2.52
C LYS A 118 10.19 -29.09 -1.99
N THR A 119 10.05 -29.20 -0.68
CA THR A 119 8.72 -29.06 -0.08
C THR A 119 8.23 -27.64 -0.30
N MET A 120 7.03 -27.49 -0.84
CA MET A 120 6.40 -26.19 -1.06
C MET A 120 5.19 -26.04 -0.15
N TYR A 121 5.13 -24.94 0.60
CA TYR A 121 3.98 -24.65 1.46
C TYR A 121 2.98 -23.74 0.74
N HIS A 122 1.71 -24.14 0.79
CA HIS A 122 0.60 -23.40 0.22
C HIS A 122 -0.28 -22.84 1.34
N ALA A 123 -0.38 -21.52 1.42
CA ALA A 123 -1.27 -20.81 2.33
C ALA A 123 -2.33 -20.02 1.56
N GLU A 124 -3.48 -19.80 2.21
CA GLU A 124 -4.61 -19.03 1.67
C GLU A 124 -5.01 -17.92 2.65
N VAL A 125 -5.41 -16.76 2.12
CA VAL A 125 -5.96 -15.63 2.88
C VAL A 125 -7.08 -14.94 2.09
N PHE A 126 -7.86 -14.12 2.79
CA PHE A 126 -8.78 -13.18 2.18
C PHE A 126 -8.21 -11.75 2.19
N ILE A 127 -8.51 -11.01 1.14
CA ILE A 127 -8.22 -9.58 0.98
C ILE A 127 -9.52 -8.87 0.68
N GLY A 128 -9.75 -7.73 1.37
CA GLY A 128 -11.10 -7.18 1.49
C GLY A 128 -11.86 -7.85 2.63
N LEU A 129 -12.40 -7.05 3.52
CA LEU A 129 -12.90 -7.50 4.82
C LEU A 129 -14.42 -7.33 4.97
N ASP A 130 -15.12 -7.16 3.84
CA ASP A 130 -16.59 -6.98 3.81
C ASP A 130 -17.18 -7.77 2.64
N PRO A 131 -18.40 -8.35 2.79
CA PRO A 131 -19.05 -9.14 1.75
C PRO A 131 -19.24 -8.44 0.39
N GLU A 132 -19.16 -7.11 0.33
CA GLU A 132 -19.25 -6.38 -0.93
C GLU A 132 -17.97 -6.50 -1.79
N PHE A 133 -16.82 -6.75 -1.16
CA PHE A 133 -15.56 -7.00 -1.85
C PHE A 133 -14.67 -7.91 -1.03
N MET A 134 -14.57 -9.14 -1.46
CA MET A 134 -13.62 -10.12 -0.93
C MET A 134 -13.00 -10.90 -2.08
N VAL A 135 -11.67 -10.99 -2.08
CA VAL A 135 -10.92 -11.86 -3.00
C VAL A 135 -10.05 -12.81 -2.20
N LYS A 136 -9.86 -14.01 -2.72
CA LYS A 136 -8.99 -15.00 -2.11
C LYS A 136 -7.61 -14.96 -2.77
N ALA A 137 -6.57 -15.03 -1.98
CA ALA A 137 -5.20 -15.12 -2.45
C ALA A 137 -4.52 -16.40 -1.94
N HIS A 138 -3.66 -16.96 -2.80
CA HIS A 138 -2.86 -18.14 -2.57
C HIS A 138 -1.39 -17.73 -2.62
N LEU A 139 -0.60 -18.20 -1.65
CA LEU A 139 0.86 -18.08 -1.63
C LEU A 139 1.46 -19.48 -1.66
N LEU A 140 2.39 -19.71 -2.58
CA LEU A 140 3.23 -20.90 -2.62
C LEU A 140 4.68 -20.50 -2.37
N ILE A 141 5.31 -21.12 -1.35
CA ILE A 141 6.65 -20.74 -0.90
C ILE A 141 7.43 -21.99 -0.46
N PRO A 142 8.76 -22.10 -0.71
CA PRO A 142 9.53 -23.28 -0.35
C PRO A 142 9.79 -23.39 1.17
N GLU A 143 10.11 -24.60 1.60
CA GLU A 143 10.65 -24.88 2.92
C GLU A 143 11.86 -24.01 3.23
N GLY A 144 12.00 -23.59 4.49
CA GLY A 144 13.02 -22.64 4.96
C GLY A 144 12.59 -21.18 4.90
N GLU A 145 11.42 -20.88 4.34
CA GLU A 145 10.86 -19.51 4.22
C GLU A 145 9.47 -19.37 4.89
N GLU A 146 9.15 -20.25 5.83
CA GLU A 146 7.84 -20.32 6.49
C GLU A 146 7.55 -19.09 7.33
N ASN A 147 8.58 -18.38 7.78
CA ASN A 147 8.43 -17.10 8.48
C ASN A 147 7.79 -16.01 7.58
N ILE A 148 8.09 -15.99 6.28
CA ILE A 148 7.45 -15.09 5.32
C ILE A 148 5.98 -15.46 5.16
N MET A 149 5.66 -16.75 5.02
CA MET A 149 4.29 -17.24 4.91
C MET A 149 3.48 -16.90 6.17
N TYR A 150 4.04 -17.12 7.35
CA TYR A 150 3.39 -16.78 8.62
C TYR A 150 3.09 -15.27 8.71
N ASN A 151 4.05 -14.41 8.36
CA ASN A 151 3.82 -12.98 8.28
C ASN A 151 2.72 -12.60 7.30
N TRP A 152 2.67 -13.27 6.15
CA TRP A 152 1.65 -13.03 5.14
C TRP A 152 0.25 -13.38 5.66
N MET A 153 0.10 -14.50 6.37
CA MET A 153 -1.16 -14.89 7.00
C MET A 153 -1.55 -13.97 8.17
N LEU A 154 -0.59 -13.41 8.91
CA LEU A 154 -0.83 -12.42 9.96
C LEU A 154 -1.26 -11.06 9.42
N ASN A 155 -0.70 -10.67 8.29
CA ASN A 155 -0.96 -9.36 7.71
C ASN A 155 -2.34 -9.28 7.04
N PHE A 156 -2.74 -10.37 6.37
CA PHE A 156 -4.03 -10.50 5.71
C PHE A 156 -5.01 -11.30 6.58
N GLN A 157 -6.24 -11.45 6.11
CA GLN A 157 -7.23 -12.21 6.85
C GLN A 157 -7.07 -13.71 6.56
N TYR A 158 -6.53 -14.45 7.52
CA TYR A 158 -6.45 -15.92 7.43
C TYR A 158 -7.84 -16.58 7.41
N MET A 159 -7.89 -17.85 7.00
CA MET A 159 -9.10 -18.67 6.84
C MET A 159 -9.75 -19.04 8.18
N SER A 160 -10.33 -18.05 8.89
CA SER A 160 -11.18 -18.34 10.05
C SER A 160 -12.59 -18.74 9.62
N ASP A 161 -13.31 -19.50 10.46
CA ASP A 161 -14.67 -19.93 10.17
C ASP A 161 -15.63 -18.76 9.86
N GLU A 162 -15.43 -17.63 10.52
CA GLU A 162 -16.21 -16.41 10.30
C GLU A 162 -16.01 -15.89 8.87
N TYR A 163 -14.75 -15.68 8.47
CA TYR A 163 -14.43 -15.11 7.16
C TYR A 163 -14.64 -16.11 6.01
N VAL A 164 -14.51 -17.42 6.26
CA VAL A 164 -14.89 -18.45 5.28
C VAL A 164 -16.40 -18.39 5.00
N ARG A 165 -17.23 -18.26 6.05
CA ARG A 165 -18.67 -18.07 5.87
C ARG A 165 -19.00 -16.75 5.17
N MET A 166 -18.33 -15.67 5.57
CA MET A 166 -18.51 -14.34 4.96
C MET A 166 -18.16 -14.38 3.46
N TYR A 167 -17.05 -14.99 3.09
CA TYR A 167 -16.64 -15.15 1.69
C TYR A 167 -17.64 -15.99 0.89
N GLY A 168 -18.14 -17.09 1.48
CA GLY A 168 -19.18 -17.92 0.86
C GLY A 168 -20.50 -17.20 0.62
N ALA A 169 -20.79 -16.15 1.40
CA ALA A 169 -21.98 -15.31 1.27
C ALA A 169 -21.70 -13.98 0.56
N SER A 170 -20.42 -13.69 0.21
CA SER A 170 -20.02 -12.43 -0.39
C SER A 170 -20.54 -12.28 -1.82
N LYS A 171 -20.68 -11.05 -2.26
CA LYS A 171 -20.97 -10.71 -3.66
C LYS A 171 -19.77 -11.17 -4.51
N PRO A 172 -19.99 -11.96 -5.57
CA PRO A 172 -18.92 -12.33 -6.48
C PRO A 172 -18.32 -11.08 -7.15
N VAL A 173 -17.01 -10.89 -7.03
CA VAL A 173 -16.33 -9.78 -7.67
C VAL A 173 -16.37 -9.97 -9.19
N GLY A 174 -16.62 -8.89 -9.95
CA GLY A 174 -16.72 -8.94 -11.40
C GLY A 174 -17.83 -9.87 -11.91
N ASP A 175 -18.96 -9.96 -11.17
CA ASP A 175 -20.06 -10.89 -11.46
C ASP A 175 -19.61 -12.37 -11.54
N GLY A 176 -18.58 -12.72 -10.76
CA GLY A 176 -17.96 -14.03 -10.73
C GLY A 176 -16.99 -14.31 -11.88
N ASN A 177 -16.52 -13.27 -12.57
CA ASN A 177 -15.52 -13.39 -13.61
C ASN A 177 -14.08 -13.15 -13.10
N GLU A 178 -13.93 -12.69 -11.86
CA GLU A 178 -12.61 -12.55 -11.25
C GLU A 178 -12.10 -13.88 -10.68
N ALA A 179 -10.86 -14.17 -10.99
CA ALA A 179 -10.16 -15.33 -10.45
C ALA A 179 -9.51 -15.01 -9.10
N ASP A 180 -9.24 -16.04 -8.31
CA ASP A 180 -8.37 -15.97 -7.13
C ASP A 180 -6.97 -15.47 -7.53
N ILE A 181 -6.28 -14.82 -6.59
CA ILE A 181 -4.88 -14.38 -6.76
C ILE A 181 -3.94 -15.53 -6.46
N TYR A 182 -2.94 -15.76 -7.34
CA TYR A 182 -1.90 -16.77 -7.14
C TYR A 182 -0.52 -16.13 -7.12
N ILE A 183 0.23 -16.34 -6.05
CA ILE A 183 1.59 -15.83 -5.88
C ILE A 183 2.54 -17.00 -5.67
N PHE A 184 3.41 -17.22 -6.65
CA PHE A 184 4.54 -18.12 -6.53
C PHE A 184 5.74 -17.33 -5.99
N SER A 185 6.35 -17.81 -4.93
CA SER A 185 7.54 -17.20 -4.36
C SER A 185 8.65 -18.22 -4.15
N ASP A 186 9.85 -17.90 -4.62
CA ASP A 186 11.07 -18.59 -4.20
C ASP A 186 12.12 -17.55 -3.76
N PRO A 187 12.15 -17.19 -2.47
CA PRO A 187 13.12 -16.24 -1.93
C PRO A 187 14.58 -16.70 -2.06
N GLN A 188 14.80 -17.99 -2.21
CA GLN A 188 16.13 -18.61 -2.36
C GLN A 188 16.57 -18.70 -3.83
N TRP A 189 15.69 -18.32 -4.77
CA TRP A 189 15.98 -18.41 -6.20
C TRP A 189 17.22 -17.59 -6.58
N ILE A 190 18.07 -18.19 -7.39
CA ILE A 190 19.23 -17.57 -8.02
C ILE A 190 19.20 -17.96 -9.50
N PRO A 191 19.40 -17.01 -10.44
CA PRO A 191 19.51 -17.33 -11.86
C PRO A 191 20.53 -18.42 -12.10
N GLN A 192 20.14 -19.48 -12.81
CA GLN A 192 21.04 -20.56 -13.19
C GLN A 192 21.57 -20.29 -14.61
N GLU A 193 22.82 -20.69 -14.89
CA GLU A 193 23.37 -20.65 -16.26
C GLU A 193 22.66 -21.71 -17.11
N ARG A 194 21.66 -21.27 -17.88
CA ARG A 194 20.91 -22.11 -18.82
C ARG A 194 20.94 -21.51 -20.22
N PRO A 195 21.27 -22.30 -21.26
CA PRO A 195 21.43 -21.77 -22.61
C PRO A 195 20.13 -21.26 -23.24
N ASP A 196 18.97 -21.71 -22.74
CA ASP A 196 17.63 -21.41 -23.25
C ASP A 196 16.88 -20.34 -22.45
N VAL A 197 17.48 -19.83 -21.35
CA VAL A 197 16.89 -18.78 -20.50
C VAL A 197 17.75 -17.50 -20.56
N ASP A 198 17.13 -16.40 -20.97
CA ASP A 198 17.76 -15.09 -21.05
C ASP A 198 17.43 -14.25 -19.81
N TYR A 199 18.39 -14.11 -18.90
CA TYR A 199 18.25 -13.31 -17.69
C TYR A 199 18.58 -11.83 -17.88
N SER A 200 18.95 -11.39 -19.09
CA SER A 200 19.25 -9.96 -19.38
C SER A 200 18.01 -9.05 -19.24
N CYS A 201 16.82 -9.63 -19.21
CA CYS A 201 15.56 -8.91 -18.98
C CYS A 201 15.35 -8.50 -17.51
N LEU A 202 16.18 -8.98 -16.58
CA LEU A 202 16.11 -8.61 -15.17
C LEU A 202 16.80 -7.27 -14.93
N SER A 203 16.22 -6.43 -14.07
CA SER A 203 16.86 -5.16 -13.65
C SER A 203 17.90 -5.36 -12.54
N ASP A 204 17.66 -6.34 -11.68
CA ASP A 204 18.61 -6.87 -10.71
C ASP A 204 18.73 -8.36 -11.03
N PRO A 205 19.93 -8.87 -11.42
CA PRO A 205 20.06 -10.25 -11.87
C PRO A 205 19.74 -11.30 -10.79
N LEU A 206 19.62 -10.87 -9.54
CA LEU A 206 19.32 -11.75 -8.41
C LEU A 206 17.87 -11.68 -7.94
N THR A 207 17.02 -10.80 -8.51
CA THR A 207 15.65 -10.59 -8.06
C THR A 207 14.68 -10.32 -9.20
N LEU A 208 13.45 -10.82 -9.07
CA LEU A 208 12.35 -10.55 -9.98
C LEU A 208 11.03 -10.51 -9.22
N CYS A 209 10.24 -9.46 -9.45
CA CYS A 209 8.83 -9.40 -9.07
C CYS A 209 8.00 -9.18 -10.34
N TYR A 210 7.42 -10.23 -10.86
CA TYR A 210 6.69 -10.23 -12.12
C TYR A 210 5.19 -10.40 -11.88
N PHE A 211 4.41 -9.45 -12.40
CA PHE A 211 2.97 -9.36 -12.18
C PHE A 211 2.22 -9.48 -13.50
N ASP A 212 1.32 -10.47 -13.61
CA ASP A 212 0.26 -10.53 -14.61
C ASP A 212 -1.07 -10.21 -13.93
N THR A 213 -1.37 -8.92 -13.85
CA THR A 213 -2.53 -8.41 -13.12
C THR A 213 -3.86 -8.69 -13.82
N ASN A 214 -3.83 -8.93 -15.13
CA ASN A 214 -5.03 -9.31 -15.87
C ASN A 214 -5.42 -10.77 -15.64
N ALA A 215 -4.44 -11.60 -15.27
CA ALA A 215 -4.64 -13.01 -14.95
C ALA A 215 -4.51 -13.31 -13.44
N ASN A 216 -4.45 -12.30 -12.59
CA ASN A 216 -4.38 -12.39 -11.13
C ASN A 216 -3.25 -13.32 -10.64
N CYS A 217 -2.06 -13.21 -11.19
CA CYS A 217 -0.92 -13.99 -10.73
C CYS A 217 0.39 -13.21 -10.70
N ALA A 218 1.30 -13.61 -9.81
CA ALA A 218 2.61 -13.00 -9.67
C ALA A 218 3.68 -14.03 -9.30
N ALA A 219 4.93 -13.76 -9.70
CA ALA A 219 6.12 -14.47 -9.24
C ALA A 219 7.05 -13.51 -8.48
N ILE A 220 7.53 -13.91 -7.30
CA ILE A 220 8.48 -13.16 -6.47
C ILE A 220 9.70 -14.05 -6.27
N LEU A 221 10.81 -13.70 -6.90
CA LEU A 221 12.01 -14.54 -6.98
C LEU A 221 13.23 -13.84 -6.39
N GLY A 222 14.04 -14.57 -5.62
CA GLY A 222 15.29 -14.08 -5.04
C GLY A 222 15.11 -13.02 -3.96
N MET A 223 13.96 -12.96 -3.30
CA MET A 223 13.59 -11.88 -2.40
C MET A 223 12.96 -12.37 -1.11
N ARG A 224 13.64 -12.16 0.00
CA ARG A 224 13.15 -12.45 1.36
C ARG A 224 12.39 -11.30 2.02
N TYR A 225 12.37 -10.11 1.41
CA TYR A 225 11.68 -8.96 1.98
C TYR A 225 10.17 -9.17 2.01
N PHE A 226 9.61 -9.36 3.20
CA PHE A 226 8.19 -9.58 3.41
C PHE A 226 7.32 -8.44 2.84
N GLY A 227 7.80 -7.19 2.93
CA GLY A 227 7.07 -6.04 2.40
C GLY A 227 6.69 -6.16 0.93
N GLU A 228 7.48 -6.86 0.11
CA GLU A 228 7.12 -7.11 -1.29
C GLU A 228 6.05 -8.18 -1.43
N HIS A 229 6.05 -9.22 -0.61
CA HIS A 229 4.97 -10.21 -0.56
C HIS A 229 3.64 -9.55 -0.15
N LYS A 230 3.68 -8.66 0.85
CA LYS A 230 2.53 -7.85 1.24
C LYS A 230 2.07 -6.94 0.10
N LYS A 231 2.96 -6.09 -0.40
CA LYS A 231 2.60 -5.09 -1.43
C LYS A 231 2.28 -5.73 -2.78
N GLY A 232 2.92 -6.85 -3.11
CA GLY A 232 2.57 -7.63 -4.30
C GLY A 232 1.14 -8.16 -4.25
N THR A 233 0.71 -8.70 -3.10
CA THR A 233 -0.66 -9.15 -2.89
C THR A 233 -1.66 -7.98 -2.99
N LEU A 234 -1.38 -6.85 -2.32
CA LEU A 234 -2.20 -5.64 -2.42
C LEU A 234 -2.25 -5.06 -3.85
N THR A 235 -1.13 -5.10 -4.57
CA THR A 235 -1.04 -4.73 -5.99
C THR A 235 -2.10 -5.45 -6.82
N MET A 236 -2.22 -6.78 -6.62
CA MET A 236 -3.21 -7.59 -7.33
C MET A 236 -4.64 -7.27 -6.90
N ALA A 237 -4.89 -7.14 -5.59
CA ALA A 237 -6.20 -6.79 -5.06
C ALA A 237 -6.66 -5.39 -5.53
N TRP A 238 -5.76 -4.41 -5.56
CA TRP A 238 -6.06 -3.08 -6.11
C TRP A 238 -6.36 -3.11 -7.60
N ALA A 239 -5.65 -3.93 -8.39
CA ALA A 239 -5.94 -4.08 -9.82
C ALA A 239 -7.35 -4.69 -10.04
N ILE A 240 -7.71 -5.71 -9.26
CA ILE A 240 -9.06 -6.30 -9.28
C ILE A 240 -10.10 -5.23 -8.89
N ALA A 241 -9.90 -4.53 -7.78
CA ALA A 241 -10.81 -3.49 -7.31
C ALA A 241 -10.98 -2.38 -8.36
N ASN A 242 -9.87 -1.91 -8.93
CA ASN A 242 -9.88 -0.83 -9.92
C ASN A 242 -10.74 -1.18 -11.14
N ARG A 243 -10.60 -2.37 -11.75
CA ARG A 243 -11.41 -2.76 -12.90
C ARG A 243 -12.86 -3.12 -12.55
N ASN A 244 -13.19 -3.23 -11.25
CA ASN A 244 -14.53 -3.55 -10.75
C ASN A 244 -15.22 -2.37 -10.05
N GLY A 245 -14.93 -1.14 -10.44
CA GLY A 245 -15.67 0.05 -10.00
C GLY A 245 -15.21 0.65 -8.68
N TYR A 246 -14.01 0.30 -8.19
CA TYR A 246 -13.43 0.88 -6.98
C TYR A 246 -12.22 1.77 -7.30
N ALA A 247 -12.05 2.85 -6.56
CA ALA A 247 -10.79 3.58 -6.49
C ALA A 247 -9.82 2.83 -5.57
N SER A 248 -8.59 2.62 -6.05
CA SER A 248 -7.53 1.93 -5.31
C SER A 248 -6.78 2.91 -4.43
N CYS A 249 -6.79 2.69 -3.12
CA CYS A 249 -6.32 3.67 -2.15
C CYS A 249 -5.12 3.18 -1.35
N HIS A 250 -3.95 3.79 -1.59
CA HIS A 250 -2.79 3.71 -0.72
C HIS A 250 -2.80 4.93 0.20
N GLY A 251 -3.53 4.83 1.29
CA GLY A 251 -3.89 5.98 2.11
C GLY A 251 -4.39 5.58 3.49
N GLY A 252 -4.90 6.57 4.22
CA GLY A 252 -5.61 6.36 5.47
C GLY A 252 -7.01 6.94 5.39
N GLN A 253 -7.95 6.34 6.11
CA GLN A 253 -9.33 6.82 6.15
C GLN A 253 -9.93 6.69 7.53
N LYS A 254 -10.67 7.72 7.94
CA LYS A 254 -11.47 7.70 9.17
C LYS A 254 -12.80 8.43 9.04
N GLU A 255 -13.77 7.97 9.81
CA GLU A 255 -15.07 8.61 10.03
C GLU A 255 -15.03 9.36 11.37
N TYR A 256 -15.48 10.60 11.35
CA TYR A 256 -15.76 11.41 12.53
C TYR A 256 -17.26 11.40 12.82
N LEU A 257 -17.64 11.20 14.07
CA LEU A 257 -18.99 11.47 14.55
C LEU A 257 -18.99 12.85 15.20
N LEU A 258 -19.75 13.77 14.62
CA LEU A 258 -19.84 15.16 15.11
C LEU A 258 -20.87 15.30 16.22
N ALA A 259 -20.81 16.40 16.98
CA ALA A 259 -21.69 16.64 18.12
C ALA A 259 -23.18 16.73 17.76
N ASP A 260 -23.49 17.10 16.51
CA ASP A 260 -24.85 17.13 15.96
C ASP A 260 -25.35 15.76 15.44
N GLY A 261 -24.53 14.72 15.59
CA GLY A 261 -24.81 13.37 15.09
C GLY A 261 -24.49 13.16 13.62
N SER A 262 -24.05 14.18 12.89
CA SER A 262 -23.59 14.03 11.50
C SER A 262 -22.22 13.32 11.45
N LYS A 263 -21.93 12.74 10.30
CA LYS A 263 -20.67 12.04 10.04
C LYS A 263 -19.85 12.79 9.02
N PHE A 264 -18.54 12.71 9.19
CA PHE A 264 -17.58 13.20 8.21
C PHE A 264 -16.52 12.13 7.94
N VAL A 265 -16.38 11.72 6.69
CA VAL A 265 -15.37 10.73 6.28
C VAL A 265 -14.24 11.41 5.53
N ALA A 266 -13.04 11.34 6.09
CA ALA A 266 -11.82 11.91 5.54
C ALA A 266 -10.88 10.82 5.03
N SER A 267 -10.43 10.92 3.78
CA SER A 267 -9.44 10.07 3.17
C SER A 267 -8.15 10.84 2.93
N VAL A 268 -7.03 10.36 3.45
CA VAL A 268 -5.72 11.02 3.39
C VAL A 268 -4.72 10.18 2.60
N TYR A 269 -4.02 10.77 1.66
CA TYR A 269 -3.09 10.07 0.76
C TYR A 269 -1.71 10.69 0.83
N GLY A 270 -0.69 9.87 1.05
CA GLY A 270 0.68 10.33 1.13
C GLY A 270 1.66 9.16 1.27
N LEU A 271 2.92 9.39 0.96
CA LEU A 271 3.96 8.38 1.11
C LEU A 271 4.32 8.11 2.58
N SER A 272 5.09 7.06 2.81
CA SER A 272 5.66 6.78 4.13
C SER A 272 6.39 8.00 4.71
N GLY A 273 6.11 8.34 5.96
CA GLY A 273 6.69 9.52 6.62
C GLY A 273 6.07 10.87 6.20
N SER A 274 4.95 10.87 5.47
CA SER A 274 4.20 12.10 5.17
C SER A 274 3.26 12.55 6.29
N GLY A 275 3.07 11.75 7.34
CA GLY A 275 2.11 12.03 8.40
C GLY A 275 0.75 11.33 8.24
N LYS A 276 0.60 10.47 7.23
CA LYS A 276 -0.64 9.72 6.94
C LYS A 276 -1.19 9.00 8.17
N SER A 277 -0.41 8.13 8.81
CA SER A 277 -0.84 7.38 10.00
C SER A 277 -1.16 8.29 11.18
N THR A 278 -0.38 9.37 11.37
CA THR A 278 -0.65 10.38 12.40
C THR A 278 -2.03 11.01 12.21
N LEU A 279 -2.36 11.43 10.99
CA LEU A 279 -3.67 12.05 10.69
C LEU A 279 -4.80 11.03 10.83
N THR A 280 -4.60 9.79 10.38
CA THR A 280 -5.61 8.73 10.43
C THR A 280 -5.95 8.33 11.86
N HIS A 281 -4.94 8.16 12.73
CA HIS A 281 -5.13 7.68 14.10
C HIS A 281 -5.28 8.80 15.15
N ALA A 282 -5.16 10.07 14.77
CA ALA A 282 -5.32 11.19 15.70
C ALA A 282 -6.70 11.16 16.37
N LYS A 283 -6.71 11.18 17.70
CA LYS A 283 -7.93 11.17 18.53
C LYS A 283 -8.46 12.58 18.83
N HIS A 284 -7.78 13.63 18.33
CA HIS A 284 -8.18 15.03 18.50
C HIS A 284 -8.52 15.40 19.96
N ASN A 285 -7.69 14.92 20.90
CA ASN A 285 -7.90 15.08 22.35
C ASN A 285 -9.27 14.59 22.86
N GLY A 286 -9.86 13.60 22.18
CA GLY A 286 -11.18 13.08 22.53
C GLY A 286 -12.35 13.95 22.10
N LYS A 287 -12.12 14.94 21.23
CA LYS A 287 -13.16 15.85 20.74
C LYS A 287 -14.23 15.16 19.91
N TYR A 288 -13.87 14.08 19.21
CA TYR A 288 -14.76 13.30 18.36
C TYR A 288 -14.72 11.82 18.74
N GLU A 289 -15.84 11.15 18.57
CA GLU A 289 -15.82 9.71 18.38
C GLU A 289 -15.35 9.43 16.95
N ILE A 290 -14.36 8.57 16.79
CA ILE A 290 -13.79 8.25 15.48
C ILE A 290 -13.86 6.76 15.19
N LYS A 291 -14.05 6.39 13.92
CA LYS A 291 -13.80 5.06 13.39
C LYS A 291 -12.66 5.13 12.39
N VAL A 292 -11.72 4.21 12.48
CA VAL A 292 -10.58 4.10 11.58
C VAL A 292 -10.80 2.92 10.66
N LEU A 293 -10.81 3.15 9.34
CA LEU A 293 -10.86 2.07 8.37
C LEU A 293 -9.51 1.35 8.30
N HIS A 294 -8.51 2.04 7.81
CA HIS A 294 -7.11 1.61 7.75
C HIS A 294 -6.20 2.83 7.52
N ASP A 295 -4.87 2.66 7.60
CA ASP A 295 -3.90 3.71 7.31
C ASP A 295 -2.92 3.38 6.16
N ASP A 296 -3.13 2.24 5.46
CA ASP A 296 -2.28 1.82 4.35
C ASP A 296 -3.06 1.36 3.11
N ALA A 297 -4.02 0.41 3.24
CA ALA A 297 -4.67 -0.19 2.09
C ALA A 297 -6.19 -0.33 2.25
N PHE A 298 -6.91 0.34 1.37
CA PHE A 298 -8.37 0.27 1.28
C PHE A 298 -8.84 0.57 -0.15
N ILE A 299 -10.14 0.45 -0.37
CA ILE A 299 -10.81 0.79 -1.63
C ILE A 299 -12.07 1.62 -1.36
N ILE A 300 -12.43 2.47 -2.32
CA ILE A 300 -13.66 3.26 -2.29
C ILE A 300 -14.52 2.84 -3.48
N ASN A 301 -15.76 2.42 -3.22
CA ASN A 301 -16.73 2.19 -4.28
C ASN A 301 -17.11 3.52 -4.94
N THR A 302 -16.89 3.66 -6.25
CA THR A 302 -17.11 4.94 -6.95
C THR A 302 -18.58 5.29 -7.17
N ASP A 303 -19.50 4.35 -6.92
CA ASP A 303 -20.95 4.60 -7.04
C ASP A 303 -21.60 4.96 -5.70
N THR A 304 -21.21 4.29 -4.62
CA THR A 304 -21.78 4.50 -3.27
C THR A 304 -20.93 5.38 -2.38
N CYS A 305 -19.64 5.57 -2.71
CA CYS A 305 -18.61 6.19 -1.86
C CYS A 305 -18.35 5.47 -0.53
N ALA A 306 -18.88 4.27 -0.33
CA ALA A 306 -18.53 3.41 0.80
C ALA A 306 -17.11 2.86 0.63
N SER A 307 -16.45 2.55 1.73
CA SER A 307 -15.05 2.14 1.73
C SER A 307 -14.82 0.86 2.50
N ILE A 308 -13.90 0.02 1.99
CA ILE A 308 -13.59 -1.30 2.55
C ILE A 308 -12.09 -1.43 2.77
N ALA A 309 -11.69 -1.89 3.96
CA ALA A 309 -10.31 -2.21 4.28
C ALA A 309 -9.87 -3.50 3.56
N LEU A 310 -8.63 -3.53 3.04
CA LEU A 310 -8.10 -4.70 2.35
C LEU A 310 -7.36 -5.66 3.28
N GLU A 311 -6.91 -5.20 4.43
CA GLU A 311 -6.12 -5.97 5.39
C GLU A 311 -6.48 -5.62 6.84
N PRO A 312 -6.40 -6.56 7.80
CA PRO A 312 -6.74 -6.30 9.19
C PRO A 312 -5.58 -5.72 10.00
N SER A 313 -4.33 -6.09 9.69
CA SER A 313 -3.14 -5.78 10.49
C SER A 313 -2.37 -4.59 9.93
N TYR A 314 -1.46 -4.06 10.73
CA TYR A 314 -0.60 -2.94 10.36
C TYR A 314 0.83 -3.43 10.16
N PHE A 315 1.49 -2.95 9.10
CA PHE A 315 2.89 -3.24 8.81
C PHE A 315 3.71 -1.96 8.90
N ASP A 316 4.36 -1.77 10.03
CA ASP A 316 4.96 -0.51 10.42
C ASP A 316 6.48 -0.59 10.50
N LYS A 317 7.13 0.58 10.57
CA LYS A 317 8.55 0.70 10.89
C LYS A 317 8.73 0.59 12.40
N THR A 318 9.70 -0.22 12.82
CA THR A 318 10.00 -0.36 14.26
C THR A 318 10.58 0.92 14.87
N ALA A 319 11.15 1.81 14.06
CA ALA A 319 11.62 3.12 14.53
C ALA A 319 10.54 3.99 15.18
N ASP A 320 9.25 3.73 14.85
CA ASP A 320 8.11 4.41 15.45
C ASP A 320 7.71 3.82 16.82
N TYR A 321 8.34 2.70 17.22
CA TYR A 321 8.03 1.93 18.42
C TYR A 321 9.31 1.60 19.21
N PRO A 322 9.93 2.59 19.89
CA PRO A 322 11.15 2.35 20.65
C PRO A 322 10.97 1.26 21.72
N THR A 323 12.04 0.59 22.07
CA THR A 323 12.04 -0.47 23.10
C THR A 323 11.39 0.04 24.39
N GLY A 324 10.47 -0.74 24.92
CA GLY A 324 9.67 -0.35 26.10
C GLY A 324 8.45 0.54 25.80
N CYS A 325 8.20 0.90 24.55
CA CYS A 325 6.95 1.57 24.17
C CYS A 325 5.73 0.71 24.52
N ALA A 326 4.69 1.32 25.06
CA ALA A 326 3.47 0.62 25.46
C ALA A 326 2.77 -0.11 24.30
N ASP A 327 2.97 0.37 23.06
CA ASP A 327 2.39 -0.21 21.87
C ASP A 327 3.09 -1.49 21.40
N ASN A 328 4.31 -1.76 21.92
CA ASN A 328 5.04 -2.99 21.59
C ASN A 328 4.31 -4.26 22.00
N LYS A 329 3.39 -4.19 22.95
CA LYS A 329 2.52 -5.32 23.31
C LYS A 329 1.62 -5.81 22.17
N PHE A 330 1.36 -4.97 21.16
CA PHE A 330 0.54 -5.33 19.99
C PHE A 330 1.33 -5.94 18.84
N LEU A 331 2.65 -6.04 18.97
CA LEU A 331 3.49 -6.66 17.96
C LEU A 331 3.20 -8.16 17.88
N LEU A 332 3.07 -8.66 16.65
CA LEU A 332 2.90 -10.09 16.35
C LEU A 332 4.22 -10.70 15.88
N THR A 333 4.95 -9.97 15.06
CA THR A 333 6.30 -10.31 14.60
C THR A 333 7.12 -9.04 14.44
N ALA A 334 8.45 -9.20 14.43
CA ALA A 334 9.38 -8.14 14.06
C ALA A 334 10.43 -8.66 13.07
N GLN A 335 10.97 -7.76 12.26
CA GLN A 335 11.94 -8.06 11.21
C GLN A 335 13.08 -7.05 11.23
N ASN A 336 14.30 -7.54 10.97
CA ASN A 336 15.50 -6.69 10.80
C ASN A 336 15.82 -5.79 12.00
N VAL A 337 15.54 -6.29 13.20
CA VAL A 337 15.88 -5.67 14.47
C VAL A 337 16.71 -6.65 15.31
N SER A 338 17.02 -6.28 16.54
CA SER A 338 17.83 -7.11 17.44
C SER A 338 16.98 -7.75 18.54
N ALA A 339 17.55 -8.75 19.22
CA ALA A 339 17.05 -9.28 20.47
C ALA A 339 18.14 -9.16 21.55
N THR A 340 17.73 -9.09 22.79
CA THR A 340 18.61 -9.09 23.96
C THR A 340 18.01 -9.93 25.08
N LEU A 341 18.77 -10.17 26.12
CA LEU A 341 18.26 -10.77 27.36
C LEU A 341 17.92 -9.65 28.35
N ASP A 342 16.79 -9.76 29.00
CA ASP A 342 16.46 -8.93 30.17
C ASP A 342 17.17 -9.40 31.44
N GLU A 343 16.88 -8.74 32.58
CA GLU A 343 17.49 -9.03 33.88
C GLU A 343 17.16 -10.46 34.39
N ASP A 344 16.06 -11.03 33.91
CA ASP A 344 15.63 -12.41 34.24
C ASP A 344 16.18 -13.45 33.23
N GLY A 345 16.99 -13.02 32.26
CA GLY A 345 17.54 -13.86 31.18
C GLY A 345 16.54 -14.22 30.08
N LYS A 346 15.41 -13.50 29.98
CA LYS A 346 14.39 -13.72 28.96
C LYS A 346 14.72 -12.96 27.68
N VAL A 347 14.44 -13.58 26.54
CA VAL A 347 14.66 -12.99 25.21
C VAL A 347 13.64 -11.89 24.94
N GLN A 348 14.11 -10.66 24.86
CA GLN A 348 13.32 -9.47 24.57
C GLN A 348 13.66 -8.89 23.21
N LEU A 349 12.66 -8.28 22.58
CA LEU A 349 12.80 -7.58 21.31
C LEU A 349 13.41 -6.18 21.52
N VAL A 350 14.42 -5.83 20.73
CA VAL A 350 14.98 -4.48 20.64
C VAL A 350 14.52 -3.88 19.34
N THR A 351 13.54 -3.00 19.42
CA THR A 351 12.84 -2.45 18.24
C THR A 351 13.60 -1.33 17.54
N GLU A 352 14.57 -0.72 18.20
CA GLU A 352 15.45 0.28 17.55
C GLU A 352 16.24 -0.35 16.44
N ASP A 353 16.04 0.19 15.23
CA ASP A 353 16.83 -0.18 14.06
C ASP A 353 18.11 0.66 14.00
N ILE A 354 19.18 0.15 14.57
CA ILE A 354 20.50 0.82 14.61
C ILE A 354 21.39 0.52 13.41
N ARG A 355 20.91 -0.29 12.45
CA ARG A 355 21.77 -0.82 11.38
C ARG A 355 21.49 -0.24 10.01
N ASN A 356 20.24 -0.27 9.52
CA ASN A 356 19.98 -0.04 8.10
C ASN A 356 18.62 0.62 7.76
N GLY A 357 17.79 1.01 8.72
CA GLY A 357 16.47 1.61 8.49
C GLY A 357 15.41 0.65 7.95
N ASN A 358 15.62 -0.67 8.02
CA ASN A 358 14.72 -1.70 7.49
C ASN A 358 13.92 -2.45 8.57
N GLY A 359 14.05 -2.05 9.84
CA GLY A 359 13.26 -2.62 10.92
C GLY A 359 11.77 -2.50 10.63
N ARG A 360 11.05 -3.62 10.68
CA ARG A 360 9.61 -3.71 10.42
C ARG A 360 8.95 -4.58 11.46
N ALA A 361 7.65 -4.35 11.66
CA ALA A 361 6.84 -5.19 12.53
C ALA A 361 5.43 -5.33 11.95
N ILE A 362 4.82 -6.49 12.17
CA ILE A 362 3.38 -6.66 12.01
C ILE A 362 2.75 -6.40 13.37
N LYS A 363 1.84 -5.45 13.39
CA LYS A 363 1.07 -5.03 14.56
C LYS A 363 -0.38 -5.47 14.42
N SER A 364 -0.90 -6.04 15.48
CA SER A 364 -2.26 -6.55 15.56
C SER A 364 -3.32 -5.45 15.34
N LYS A 365 -4.46 -5.83 14.73
CA LYS A 365 -5.67 -5.00 14.67
C LYS A 365 -6.15 -4.49 16.04
N LEU A 366 -5.81 -5.17 17.13
CA LEU A 366 -6.17 -4.77 18.49
C LEU A 366 -5.48 -3.49 18.97
N TRP A 367 -4.46 -3.02 18.26
CA TRP A 367 -3.84 -1.73 18.53
C TRP A 367 -4.80 -0.56 18.29
N SER A 368 -5.71 -0.68 17.32
CA SER A 368 -6.71 0.35 16.98
C SER A 368 -8.11 -0.13 17.39
N PRO A 369 -8.55 0.17 18.64
CA PRO A 369 -9.82 -0.36 19.15
C PRO A 369 -11.05 0.16 18.42
N ASN A 370 -10.93 1.27 17.73
CA ASN A 370 -11.99 1.88 16.89
C ASN A 370 -11.83 1.56 15.40
N ARG A 371 -11.03 0.56 15.06
CA ARG A 371 -10.92 0.06 13.70
C ARG A 371 -12.25 -0.61 13.26
N VAL A 372 -12.60 -0.38 12.00
CA VAL A 372 -13.72 -1.02 11.32
C VAL A 372 -13.25 -1.61 9.99
N ASP A 373 -13.93 -2.63 9.49
CA ASP A 373 -13.63 -3.26 8.21
C ASP A 373 -14.27 -2.53 7.04
N LYS A 374 -15.34 -1.76 7.30
CA LYS A 374 -16.07 -0.98 6.33
C LYS A 374 -16.55 0.36 6.93
N ILE A 375 -16.58 1.39 6.12
CA ILE A 375 -17.30 2.64 6.38
C ILE A 375 -18.37 2.79 5.30
N ASP A 376 -19.64 2.69 5.72
CA ASP A 376 -20.79 2.84 4.82
C ASP A 376 -21.10 4.30 4.48
N ALA A 377 -20.73 5.23 5.39
CA ALA A 377 -20.93 6.65 5.14
C ALA A 377 -20.08 7.10 3.93
N PRO A 378 -20.65 7.91 3.02
CA PRO A 378 -19.91 8.39 1.86
C PRO A 378 -18.68 9.20 2.27
N VAL A 379 -17.59 9.08 1.51
CA VAL A 379 -16.41 9.94 1.65
C VAL A 379 -16.83 11.39 1.43
N ASN A 380 -16.49 12.28 2.37
CA ASN A 380 -16.77 13.72 2.27
C ASN A 380 -15.58 14.49 1.71
N ALA A 381 -14.35 14.07 2.03
CA ALA A 381 -13.17 14.79 1.59
C ALA A 381 -11.96 13.89 1.32
N ILE A 382 -11.21 14.26 0.28
CA ILE A 382 -9.92 13.70 -0.12
C ILE A 382 -8.85 14.72 0.20
N PHE A 383 -7.76 14.27 0.84
CA PHE A 383 -6.62 15.09 1.22
C PHE A 383 -5.34 14.53 0.59
N TRP A 384 -4.78 15.24 -0.39
CA TRP A 384 -3.46 14.94 -0.95
C TRP A 384 -2.37 15.49 -0.04
N ILE A 385 -1.65 14.64 0.67
CA ILE A 385 -0.55 15.07 1.56
C ILE A 385 0.70 15.29 0.72
N MET A 386 1.19 16.53 0.71
CA MET A 386 2.39 16.91 -0.02
C MET A 386 3.47 17.47 0.93
N LYS A 387 4.72 17.53 0.46
CA LYS A 387 5.84 18.23 1.10
C LYS A 387 6.43 19.24 0.11
N ASP A 388 5.58 20.10 -0.41
CA ASP A 388 5.90 21.13 -1.38
C ASP A 388 6.00 22.48 -0.65
N PRO A 389 7.19 23.12 -0.57
CA PRO A 389 7.40 24.35 0.20
C PRO A 389 6.68 25.57 -0.38
N THR A 390 6.13 25.47 -1.59
CA THR A 390 5.35 26.55 -2.23
C THR A 390 3.87 26.50 -1.90
N ILE A 391 3.40 25.39 -1.29
CA ILE A 391 1.99 25.19 -0.92
C ILE A 391 1.79 25.52 0.55
N PRO A 392 0.83 26.41 0.91
CA PRO A 392 0.50 26.70 2.30
C PRO A 392 -0.07 25.45 3.00
N PRO A 393 -0.28 25.45 4.33
CA PRO A 393 -0.72 24.28 5.08
C PRO A 393 -1.94 23.56 4.52
N VAL A 394 -2.86 24.33 3.91
CA VAL A 394 -4.03 23.75 3.23
C VAL A 394 -4.43 24.57 2.00
N VAL A 395 -4.85 23.83 0.98
CA VAL A 395 -5.41 24.38 -0.27
C VAL A 395 -6.66 23.58 -0.61
N LYS A 396 -7.75 24.26 -0.96
CA LYS A 396 -8.96 23.63 -1.53
C LYS A 396 -8.91 23.72 -3.06
N LEU A 397 -9.21 22.61 -3.73
CA LEU A 397 -9.21 22.50 -5.18
C LEU A 397 -10.65 22.50 -5.70
N LYS A 398 -10.93 23.31 -6.72
CA LYS A 398 -12.21 23.37 -7.40
C LYS A 398 -12.13 22.66 -8.75
N GLY A 399 -13.19 21.95 -9.07
CA GLY A 399 -13.27 21.23 -10.33
C GLY A 399 -12.59 19.86 -10.30
N ALA A 400 -13.26 18.87 -10.83
CA ALA A 400 -12.89 17.46 -10.72
C ALA A 400 -11.59 17.13 -11.48
N ALA A 401 -11.38 17.74 -12.64
CA ALA A 401 -10.16 17.54 -13.44
C ALA A 401 -8.92 18.02 -12.66
N LEU A 402 -8.97 19.25 -12.06
CA LEU A 402 -7.88 19.78 -11.27
C LEU A 402 -7.66 18.95 -10.00
N ALA A 403 -8.71 18.60 -9.28
CA ALA A 403 -8.65 17.79 -8.08
C ALA A 403 -7.96 16.44 -8.33
N SER A 404 -8.32 15.75 -9.41
CA SER A 404 -7.73 14.47 -9.76
C SER A 404 -6.30 14.60 -10.26
N VAL A 405 -6.00 15.56 -11.15
CA VAL A 405 -4.63 15.71 -11.69
C VAL A 405 -3.63 16.19 -10.63
N MET A 406 -4.06 16.93 -9.61
CA MET A 406 -3.21 17.25 -8.45
C MET A 406 -2.85 16.00 -7.66
N GLY A 407 -3.75 15.02 -7.56
CA GLY A 407 -3.42 13.69 -7.03
C GLY A 407 -2.44 12.92 -7.93
N ALA A 408 -2.63 12.96 -9.25
CA ALA A 408 -1.72 12.35 -10.22
C ALA A 408 -0.32 13.00 -10.20
N THR A 409 -0.23 14.26 -9.79
CA THR A 409 1.02 15.01 -9.66
C THR A 409 1.40 15.28 -8.18
N LEU A 410 1.01 14.38 -7.27
CA LEU A 410 1.33 14.49 -5.85
C LEU A 410 2.84 14.64 -5.65
N ALA A 411 3.25 15.81 -5.16
CA ALA A 411 4.65 16.18 -4.97
C ALA A 411 5.10 15.95 -3.53
N THR A 412 6.21 15.24 -3.35
CA THR A 412 6.75 14.95 -2.02
C THR A 412 8.27 14.84 -2.06
N LYS A 413 8.91 14.95 -0.91
CA LYS A 413 10.35 14.69 -0.75
C LYS A 413 10.57 13.22 -0.41
N THR A 414 11.73 12.68 -0.80
CA THR A 414 12.15 11.34 -0.38
C THR A 414 12.30 11.31 1.14
N SER A 415 11.72 10.31 1.77
CA SER A 415 11.82 10.12 3.21
C SER A 415 13.17 9.50 3.57
N THR A 416 13.80 9.94 4.67
CA THR A 416 14.98 9.30 5.27
C THR A 416 14.70 7.87 5.73
N ALA A 417 13.43 7.51 5.79
CA ALA A 417 12.96 6.16 6.10
C ALA A 417 13.05 5.19 4.91
N GLU A 418 13.43 5.67 3.72
CA GLU A 418 13.72 4.87 2.54
C GLU A 418 15.22 4.89 2.30
N ARG A 419 15.84 3.72 2.17
CA ARG A 419 17.24 3.64 1.76
C ARG A 419 17.29 3.83 0.24
N VAL A 420 17.64 5.04 -0.18
CA VAL A 420 17.75 5.40 -1.60
C VAL A 420 19.14 5.08 -2.16
N ALA A 421 19.25 5.02 -3.47
CA ALA A 421 20.54 4.86 -4.15
C ALA A 421 21.49 6.00 -3.77
N ALA A 422 22.79 5.67 -3.71
CA ALA A 422 23.83 6.67 -3.43
C ALA A 422 23.75 7.81 -4.46
N GLY A 423 23.83 9.05 -3.99
CA GLY A 423 23.73 10.24 -4.84
C GLY A 423 22.32 10.78 -5.10
N THR A 424 21.29 10.16 -4.53
CA THR A 424 19.91 10.70 -4.63
C THR A 424 19.79 12.00 -3.84
N ASP A 425 19.32 13.06 -4.48
CA ASP A 425 18.98 14.31 -3.80
C ASP A 425 17.74 14.14 -2.94
N MET A 426 17.93 14.12 -1.62
CA MET A 426 16.84 13.95 -0.65
C MET A 426 15.92 15.17 -0.54
N ASN A 427 16.35 16.33 -1.06
CA ASN A 427 15.58 17.56 -1.04
C ASN A 427 14.77 17.79 -2.32
N ALA A 428 15.10 17.07 -3.39
CA ALA A 428 14.36 17.15 -4.64
C ALA A 428 12.91 16.68 -4.46
N LEU A 429 11.96 17.46 -4.98
CA LEU A 429 10.58 17.03 -5.08
C LEU A 429 10.46 15.93 -6.14
N ARG A 430 9.76 14.87 -5.79
CA ARG A 430 9.37 13.81 -6.73
C ARG A 430 7.87 13.70 -6.80
N ILE A 431 7.38 13.40 -7.98
CA ILE A 431 5.95 13.15 -8.21
C ILE A 431 5.69 11.65 -8.07
N VAL A 432 4.73 11.31 -7.22
CA VAL A 432 4.25 9.93 -7.03
C VAL A 432 2.73 9.93 -7.16
N PRO A 433 2.20 9.51 -8.32
CA PRO A 433 0.78 9.57 -8.58
C PRO A 433 -0.06 8.89 -7.48
N TYR A 434 -1.03 9.63 -6.94
CA TYR A 434 -1.97 9.21 -5.89
C TYR A 434 -1.29 8.59 -4.65
N ALA A 435 -0.02 8.93 -4.40
CA ALA A 435 0.82 8.29 -3.38
C ALA A 435 0.89 6.75 -3.51
N ASN A 436 0.55 6.18 -4.67
CA ASN A 436 0.51 4.74 -4.90
C ASN A 436 1.59 4.27 -5.90
N PRO A 437 2.82 3.97 -5.45
CA PRO A 437 3.89 3.46 -6.31
C PRO A 437 3.68 1.97 -6.69
N PHE A 438 2.62 1.34 -6.21
CA PHE A 438 2.32 -0.09 -6.41
C PHE A 438 1.29 -0.35 -7.51
N ARG A 439 0.85 0.68 -8.21
CA ARG A 439 -0.08 0.59 -9.33
C ARG A 439 0.50 -0.25 -10.47
N THR A 440 -0.33 -1.07 -11.09
CA THR A 440 0.04 -2.01 -12.17
C THR A 440 -0.89 -1.93 -13.39
N TYR A 441 -1.60 -0.85 -13.51
CA TYR A 441 -2.53 -0.53 -14.60
C TYR A 441 -2.30 0.93 -15.04
N PRO A 442 -2.80 1.36 -16.22
CA PRO A 442 -2.62 2.72 -16.71
C PRO A 442 -3.10 3.79 -15.72
N LEU A 443 -2.36 4.90 -15.62
CA LEU A 443 -2.63 5.97 -14.65
C LEU A 443 -4.01 6.60 -14.84
N VAL A 444 -4.51 6.62 -16.07
CA VAL A 444 -5.84 7.14 -16.41
C VAL A 444 -6.96 6.45 -15.60
N ASN A 445 -6.78 5.17 -15.25
CA ASN A 445 -7.78 4.44 -14.48
C ASN A 445 -8.00 5.02 -13.09
N ASP A 446 -6.93 5.47 -12.41
CA ASP A 446 -7.06 6.16 -11.13
C ASP A 446 -7.58 7.58 -11.34
N TYR A 447 -7.10 8.28 -12.38
CA TYR A 447 -7.55 9.63 -12.71
C TYR A 447 -9.08 9.70 -12.86
N GLU A 448 -9.67 8.81 -13.66
CA GLU A 448 -11.11 8.78 -13.90
C GLU A 448 -11.90 8.47 -12.62
N LYS A 449 -11.39 7.57 -11.76
CA LYS A 449 -12.08 7.22 -10.52
C LYS A 449 -12.07 8.35 -9.50
N PHE A 450 -10.94 8.99 -9.28
CA PHE A 450 -10.87 10.13 -8.36
C PHE A 450 -11.62 11.35 -8.92
N LYS A 451 -11.59 11.56 -10.24
CA LYS A 451 -12.40 12.58 -10.91
C LYS A 451 -13.89 12.32 -10.66
N LYS A 452 -14.35 11.09 -10.87
CA LYS A 452 -15.76 10.70 -10.65
C LYS A 452 -16.23 10.96 -9.21
N LEU A 453 -15.41 10.67 -8.20
CA LEU A 453 -15.73 10.94 -6.81
C LEU A 453 -15.99 12.44 -6.56
N VAL A 454 -15.20 13.32 -7.15
CA VAL A 454 -15.36 14.77 -7.01
C VAL A 454 -16.54 15.28 -7.85
N GLU A 455 -16.70 14.82 -9.09
CA GLU A 455 -17.68 15.35 -10.05
C GLU A 455 -19.10 14.87 -9.76
N GLU A 456 -19.26 13.59 -9.42
CA GLU A 456 -20.59 12.96 -9.30
C GLU A 456 -21.05 12.75 -7.85
N LYS A 457 -20.12 12.81 -6.88
CA LYS A 457 -20.39 12.45 -5.49
C LYS A 457 -20.14 13.60 -4.50
N ASP A 458 -19.88 14.80 -5.00
CA ASP A 458 -19.64 16.01 -4.20
C ASP A 458 -18.51 15.85 -3.16
N VAL A 459 -17.49 15.03 -3.46
CA VAL A 459 -16.34 14.86 -2.59
C VAL A 459 -15.43 16.08 -2.70
N ASP A 460 -15.28 16.81 -1.62
CA ASP A 460 -14.31 17.92 -1.55
C ASP A 460 -12.87 17.42 -1.71
N CYS A 461 -12.02 18.22 -2.33
CA CYS A 461 -10.62 17.86 -2.53
C CYS A 461 -9.67 18.94 -2.01
N TYR A 462 -8.69 18.52 -1.22
CA TYR A 462 -7.72 19.41 -0.59
C TYR A 462 -6.29 18.91 -0.81
N ILE A 463 -5.34 19.85 -0.79
CA ILE A 463 -3.92 19.55 -0.56
C ILE A 463 -3.60 19.93 0.87
N ILE A 464 -2.90 19.07 1.61
CA ILE A 464 -2.32 19.35 2.92
C ILE A 464 -0.81 19.29 2.80
N ASN A 465 -0.13 20.37 3.16
CA ASN A 465 1.32 20.41 3.28
C ASN A 465 1.76 20.00 4.69
N THR A 466 2.52 18.93 4.80
CA THR A 466 3.09 18.44 6.08
C THR A 466 4.60 18.64 6.17
N GLY A 467 5.17 19.35 5.23
CA GLY A 467 6.60 19.69 5.17
C GLY A 467 6.93 21.02 5.81
N ASP A 468 7.50 21.88 5.02
CA ASP A 468 7.73 23.30 5.30
C ASP A 468 6.98 24.16 4.28
N PHE A 469 6.65 25.37 4.68
CA PHE A 469 6.14 26.42 3.81
C PHE A 469 7.06 27.63 3.94
N MET A 470 7.70 28.04 2.86
CA MET A 470 8.62 29.17 2.84
C MET A 470 9.69 29.09 3.96
N GLY A 471 10.24 27.89 4.20
CA GLY A 471 11.21 27.66 5.27
C GLY A 471 10.63 27.55 6.69
N LYS A 472 9.33 27.81 6.87
CA LYS A 472 8.63 27.60 8.14
C LYS A 472 8.02 26.21 8.17
N LYS A 473 8.40 25.39 9.17
CA LYS A 473 7.89 24.03 9.32
C LYS A 473 6.40 24.02 9.69
N VAL A 474 5.61 23.28 8.95
CA VAL A 474 4.22 22.93 9.31
C VAL A 474 4.26 21.83 10.36
N LYS A 475 3.75 22.11 11.55
CA LYS A 475 3.75 21.17 12.67
C LYS A 475 2.53 20.26 12.61
N PRO A 476 2.57 19.07 13.21
CA PRO A 476 1.38 18.21 13.31
C PRO A 476 0.15 18.89 13.90
N ALA A 477 0.35 19.81 14.86
CA ALA A 477 -0.74 20.59 15.45
C ALA A 477 -1.43 21.51 14.42
N ASP A 478 -0.66 22.13 13.51
CA ASP A 478 -1.21 22.98 12.44
C ASP A 478 -2.08 22.14 11.51
N THR A 479 -1.55 20.97 11.08
CA THR A 479 -2.27 20.06 10.19
C THR A 479 -3.56 19.53 10.83
N LEU A 480 -3.51 19.15 12.12
CA LEU A 480 -4.69 18.67 12.84
C LEU A 480 -5.71 19.79 13.04
N GLY A 481 -5.27 21.00 13.34
CA GLY A 481 -6.16 22.17 13.49
C GLY A 481 -6.88 22.52 12.19
N VAL A 482 -6.16 22.50 11.07
CA VAL A 482 -6.75 22.68 9.73
C VAL A 482 -7.81 21.61 9.45
N LEU A 483 -7.48 20.34 9.72
CA LEU A 483 -8.40 19.23 9.49
C LEU A 483 -9.66 19.38 10.37
N GLU A 484 -9.52 19.76 11.64
CA GLU A 484 -10.65 20.01 12.54
C GLU A 484 -11.53 21.15 12.04
N ALA A 485 -10.96 22.25 11.56
CA ALA A 485 -11.72 23.37 11.00
C ALA A 485 -12.57 22.94 9.78
N ILE A 486 -12.01 22.08 8.90
CA ILE A 486 -12.71 21.55 7.73
C ILE A 486 -13.85 20.62 8.18
N VAL A 487 -13.55 19.68 9.07
CA VAL A 487 -14.51 18.68 9.59
C VAL A 487 -15.71 19.39 10.27
N GLU A 488 -15.45 20.48 10.99
CA GLU A 488 -16.48 21.27 11.67
C GLU A 488 -17.16 22.31 10.79
N LYS A 489 -16.79 22.40 9.50
CA LYS A 489 -17.30 23.41 8.56
C LYS A 489 -17.03 24.87 9.03
N LYS A 490 -15.95 25.07 9.77
CA LYS A 490 -15.48 26.39 10.25
C LYS A 490 -14.36 26.96 9.39
N ALA A 491 -13.83 26.19 8.46
CA ALA A 491 -12.79 26.62 7.55
C ALA A 491 -13.37 27.61 6.53
N GLU A 492 -12.84 28.83 6.51
CA GLU A 492 -13.17 29.84 5.51
C GLU A 492 -12.09 29.83 4.43
N PHE A 493 -12.49 29.57 3.18
CA PHE A 493 -11.60 29.54 2.04
C PHE A 493 -11.84 30.75 1.16
N THR A 494 -10.74 31.36 0.70
CA THR A 494 -10.74 32.48 -0.23
C THR A 494 -9.88 32.17 -1.44
N GLN A 495 -10.20 32.77 -2.58
CA GLN A 495 -9.42 32.58 -3.80
C GLN A 495 -7.95 32.93 -3.56
N TRP A 496 -7.04 32.07 -4.03
CA TRP A 496 -5.60 32.28 -3.88
C TRP A 496 -5.05 33.12 -5.04
N GLY A 497 -4.98 34.43 -4.82
CA GLY A 497 -4.45 35.34 -5.83
C GLY A 497 -5.15 35.22 -7.19
N PRO A 498 -4.41 35.02 -8.29
CA PRO A 498 -5.00 34.90 -9.63
C PRO A 498 -5.67 33.54 -9.90
N PHE A 499 -5.43 32.52 -9.04
CA PHE A 499 -5.90 31.16 -9.29
C PHE A 499 -7.41 31.05 -9.10
N SER A 500 -8.16 30.89 -10.18
CA SER A 500 -9.63 30.84 -10.13
C SER A 500 -10.18 29.53 -9.54
N ASP A 501 -9.43 28.43 -9.63
CA ASP A 501 -9.83 27.09 -9.20
C ASP A 501 -9.11 26.63 -7.93
N ILE A 502 -8.37 27.52 -7.27
CA ILE A 502 -7.65 27.22 -6.05
C ILE A 502 -8.01 28.24 -4.96
N GLU A 503 -8.39 27.72 -3.81
CA GLU A 503 -8.68 28.52 -2.61
C GLU A 503 -7.73 28.14 -1.47
N ILE A 504 -7.39 29.11 -0.65
CA ILE A 504 -6.58 28.92 0.56
C ILE A 504 -7.38 29.35 1.79
N MET A 505 -7.03 28.74 2.92
CA MET A 505 -7.48 29.12 4.24
C MET A 505 -6.38 29.96 4.88
N ASP A 506 -6.72 31.11 5.43
CA ASP A 506 -5.77 31.88 6.24
C ASP A 506 -5.44 31.13 7.52
N TRP A 507 -4.17 30.77 7.68
CA TRP A 507 -3.66 30.06 8.84
C TRP A 507 -2.50 30.84 9.43
N GLU A 508 -2.60 31.22 10.69
CA GLU A 508 -1.69 32.14 11.35
C GLU A 508 -0.20 31.84 11.09
N GLY A 509 0.47 32.78 10.47
CA GLY A 509 1.89 32.71 10.12
C GLY A 509 2.23 31.87 8.90
N PHE A 510 1.24 31.49 8.07
CA PHE A 510 1.43 30.75 6.83
C PHE A 510 0.72 31.37 5.62
N THR A 511 0.46 32.68 5.69
CA THR A 511 -0.17 33.41 4.58
C THR A 511 0.83 33.62 3.44
N PRO A 512 0.53 33.19 2.19
CA PRO A 512 1.40 33.40 1.05
C PRO A 512 1.57 34.90 0.71
N ASP A 513 2.81 35.36 0.58
CA ASP A 513 3.09 36.72 0.08
C ASP A 513 3.35 36.66 -1.43
N LEU A 514 2.34 37.03 -2.22
CA LEU A 514 2.43 37.08 -3.68
C LEU A 514 3.24 38.28 -4.21
N ASN A 515 3.77 39.14 -3.35
CA ASN A 515 4.71 40.22 -3.70
C ASN A 515 6.18 39.77 -3.53
N ASP A 516 6.43 38.65 -2.87
CA ASP A 516 7.76 38.08 -2.74
C ASP A 516 8.17 37.41 -4.07
N ALA A 517 9.12 38.01 -4.78
CA ALA A 517 9.57 37.57 -6.09
C ALA A 517 10.19 36.14 -6.06
N ASP A 518 10.90 35.80 -4.98
CA ASP A 518 11.54 34.47 -4.85
C ASP A 518 10.46 33.39 -4.62
N TYR A 519 9.47 33.69 -3.80
CA TYR A 519 8.32 32.80 -3.61
C TYR A 519 7.54 32.60 -4.90
N VAL A 520 7.19 33.68 -5.58
CA VAL A 520 6.45 33.62 -6.85
C VAL A 520 7.20 32.83 -7.92
N ALA A 521 8.52 33.01 -8.01
CA ALA A 521 9.36 32.23 -8.93
C ALA A 521 9.34 30.72 -8.57
N ALA A 522 9.46 30.39 -7.28
CA ALA A 522 9.39 29.01 -6.81
C ALA A 522 8.02 28.36 -7.08
N LEU A 523 6.93 29.11 -6.84
CA LEU A 523 5.56 28.66 -7.10
C LEU A 523 5.32 28.40 -8.60
N LYS A 524 5.72 29.33 -9.49
CA LYS A 524 5.65 29.16 -10.93
C LYS A 524 6.38 27.89 -11.39
N ASN A 525 7.60 27.69 -10.89
CA ASN A 525 8.39 26.50 -11.21
C ASN A 525 7.71 25.20 -10.71
N ALA A 526 7.16 25.19 -9.50
CA ALA A 526 6.45 24.04 -8.94
C ALA A 526 5.21 23.68 -9.77
N MET A 527 4.46 24.66 -10.27
CA MET A 527 3.30 24.42 -11.14
C MET A 527 3.73 23.94 -12.53
N GLN A 528 4.79 24.52 -13.12
CA GLN A 528 5.34 24.05 -14.39
C GLN A 528 5.83 22.60 -14.29
N ASN A 529 6.50 22.22 -13.21
CA ASN A 529 6.96 20.84 -13.00
C ASN A 529 5.80 19.82 -13.03
N ARG A 530 4.59 20.20 -12.65
CA ARG A 530 3.40 19.34 -12.74
C ARG A 530 2.95 19.17 -14.19
N VAL A 531 2.97 20.25 -14.98
CA VAL A 531 2.71 20.19 -16.43
C VAL A 531 3.72 19.26 -17.10
N ASP A 532 5.01 19.47 -16.84
CA ASP A 532 6.11 18.67 -17.40
C ASP A 532 5.97 17.18 -17.03
N ALA A 533 5.51 16.89 -15.82
CA ALA A 533 5.26 15.52 -15.38
C ALA A 533 4.14 14.86 -16.19
N VAL A 534 3.01 15.55 -16.40
CA VAL A 534 1.89 15.02 -17.19
C VAL A 534 2.28 14.85 -18.66
N GLU A 535 3.01 15.81 -19.24
CA GLU A 535 3.57 15.67 -20.59
C GLU A 535 4.54 14.46 -20.66
N GLY A 536 5.30 14.24 -19.57
CA GLY A 536 6.12 13.04 -19.41
C GLY A 536 5.31 11.75 -19.36
N PHE A 537 4.19 11.70 -18.66
CA PHE A 537 3.29 10.54 -18.64
C PHE A 537 2.71 10.26 -20.05
N ASN A 538 2.38 11.32 -20.78
CA ASN A 538 1.78 11.21 -22.11
C ASN A 538 2.79 10.70 -23.18
N THR A 539 4.08 10.85 -22.95
CA THR A 539 5.13 10.52 -23.94
C THR A 539 5.99 9.32 -23.57
N LYS A 540 6.30 9.15 -22.29
CA LYS A 540 7.13 8.02 -21.80
C LYS A 540 6.36 6.71 -21.88
N LYS A 541 7.08 5.59 -21.97
CA LYS A 541 6.50 4.24 -22.07
C LYS A 541 5.39 4.16 -23.14
N ALA A 542 5.61 4.77 -24.29
CA ALA A 542 4.64 4.84 -25.38
C ALA A 542 3.24 5.35 -24.95
N GLY A 543 3.19 6.26 -23.97
CA GLY A 543 1.93 6.81 -23.46
C GLY A 543 1.12 5.87 -22.58
N TYR A 544 1.73 4.83 -22.00
CA TYR A 544 1.03 3.87 -21.12
C TYR A 544 0.32 4.55 -19.95
N ASP A 545 0.94 5.59 -19.39
CA ASP A 545 0.40 6.37 -18.27
C ASP A 545 -0.23 7.70 -18.71
N ALA A 546 -0.57 7.85 -20.00
CA ALA A 546 -1.15 9.07 -20.52
C ALA A 546 -2.45 9.45 -19.81
N LEU A 547 -2.60 10.74 -19.52
CA LEU A 547 -3.80 11.33 -18.96
C LEU A 547 -4.62 12.04 -20.04
N PRO A 548 -5.95 12.21 -19.84
CA PRO A 548 -6.80 12.95 -20.77
C PRO A 548 -6.34 14.41 -20.96
N GLU A 549 -6.68 15.00 -22.10
CA GLU A 549 -6.32 16.38 -22.43
C GLU A 549 -6.80 17.39 -21.38
N GLU A 550 -7.97 17.17 -20.79
CA GLU A 550 -8.52 18.02 -19.73
C GLU A 550 -7.63 18.10 -18.48
N ALA A 551 -6.92 17.00 -18.15
CA ALA A 551 -5.99 16.97 -17.02
C ALA A 551 -4.80 17.92 -17.26
N LEU A 552 -4.23 17.88 -18.45
CA LEU A 552 -3.15 18.78 -18.86
C LEU A 552 -3.65 20.22 -18.97
N ALA A 553 -4.84 20.43 -19.53
CA ALA A 553 -5.45 21.76 -19.65
C ALA A 553 -5.69 22.42 -18.31
N ALA A 554 -6.15 21.65 -17.29
CA ALA A 554 -6.35 22.16 -15.94
C ALA A 554 -5.04 22.68 -15.31
N LEU A 555 -3.92 21.97 -15.50
CA LEU A 555 -2.62 22.41 -15.00
C LEU A 555 -2.06 23.60 -15.80
N LYS A 556 -2.21 23.61 -17.13
CA LYS A 556 -1.77 24.74 -17.98
C LYS A 556 -2.49 26.02 -17.61
N LYS A 557 -3.78 25.95 -17.30
CA LYS A 557 -4.55 27.09 -16.77
C LYS A 557 -3.90 27.68 -15.51
N ILE A 558 -3.50 26.83 -14.54
CA ILE A 558 -2.82 27.28 -13.32
C ILE A 558 -1.47 27.96 -13.65
N VAL A 559 -0.71 27.44 -14.61
CA VAL A 559 0.57 28.05 -15.04
C VAL A 559 0.32 29.41 -15.72
N GLU A 560 -0.71 29.53 -16.55
CA GLU A 560 -1.11 30.80 -17.20
C GLU A 560 -1.56 31.84 -16.15
N GLU A 561 -2.39 31.44 -15.18
CA GLU A 561 -2.80 32.29 -14.06
C GLU A 561 -1.58 32.72 -13.22
N ALA A 562 -0.66 31.79 -12.90
CA ALA A 562 0.57 32.11 -12.18
C ALA A 562 1.46 33.10 -12.95
N ALA A 563 1.45 33.09 -14.29
CA ALA A 563 2.25 34.02 -15.08
C ALA A 563 1.85 35.50 -14.86
N THR A 564 0.65 35.77 -14.36
CA THR A 564 0.16 37.13 -14.07
C THR A 564 0.71 37.69 -12.76
N LEU A 565 1.30 36.87 -11.88
CA LEU A 565 2.04 37.28 -10.69
C LEU A 565 3.41 37.84 -11.10
#